data_322914bcd1630ae6d8f53b0764163bf5
#
_entry.id   322914bcd1630ae6d8f53b0764163bf5
#
_cell.length_a   1.000
_cell.length_b   1.000
_cell.length_c   1.000
_cell.angle_alpha   90.00
_cell.angle_beta   90.00
_cell.angle_gamma   90.00
#
_symmetry.space_group_name_H-M   'P 1'
#
loop_
_entity.id
_entity.type
_entity.pdbx_description
1 polymer ?
#
loop_
_entity_poly.entity_id
_entity_poly.type
_entity_poly.pdbx_seq_one_letter_code
_entity_poly.pdbx_strand_id
1 'polypeptide(L)'
;MRRDFNDLIAFLTVAREGSFTRAAAQLGVSQSALSHTVRKLEASLGIRLLTRTTRSVAPTEAGLRLLRTIAPHFDDIDAELAALGEFRDKPAGTIRITTAEHAANCVLWSKLRPFLAEYPDIKVEMTIDYG
;
A
#
# COMPACT_ATOMS: atom_id res chain seq x y z
N MET A 1 -29.59 -4.99 -4.59
CA MET A 1 -28.62 -5.96 -5.16
C MET A 1 -27.25 -5.67 -4.56
N ARG A 2 -26.64 -6.69 -4.00
CA ARG A 2 -25.33 -6.56 -3.36
C ARG A 2 -24.23 -6.74 -4.40
N ARG A 3 -23.42 -5.72 -4.61
CA ARG A 3 -22.28 -5.79 -5.53
C ARG A 3 -21.00 -6.10 -4.76
N ASP A 4 -20.08 -6.76 -5.43
CA ASP A 4 -18.79 -7.08 -4.85
C ASP A 4 -17.82 -5.90 -5.05
N PHE A 5 -17.36 -5.30 -3.95
CA PHE A 5 -16.39 -4.21 -4.00
C PHE A 5 -15.02 -4.66 -4.53
N ASN A 6 -14.69 -5.94 -4.43
CA ASN A 6 -13.45 -6.47 -5.02
C ASN A 6 -13.44 -6.32 -6.53
N ASP A 7 -14.61 -6.45 -7.18
CA ASP A 7 -14.71 -6.22 -8.62
C ASP A 7 -14.42 -4.76 -8.99
N LEU A 8 -14.87 -3.82 -8.14
CA LEU A 8 -14.57 -2.39 -8.32
C LEU A 8 -13.10 -2.09 -8.13
N ILE A 9 -12.46 -2.69 -7.14
CA ILE A 9 -11.01 -2.55 -6.90
C ILE A 9 -10.23 -3.09 -8.09
N ALA A 10 -10.64 -4.23 -8.63
CA ALA A 10 -10.02 -4.82 -9.83
C ALA A 10 -10.09 -3.86 -11.00
N PHE A 11 -11.26 -3.33 -11.30
CA PHE A 11 -11.45 -2.34 -12.37
C PHE A 11 -10.60 -1.09 -12.14
N LEU A 12 -10.64 -0.53 -10.94
CA LEU A 12 -9.90 0.67 -10.57
C LEU A 12 -8.40 0.48 -10.77
N THR A 13 -7.87 -0.64 -10.34
CA THR A 13 -6.44 -0.95 -10.44
C THR A 13 -6.01 -1.08 -11.90
N VAL A 14 -6.78 -1.80 -12.72
CA VAL A 14 -6.48 -1.93 -14.15
C VAL A 14 -6.55 -0.58 -14.85
N ALA A 15 -7.56 0.23 -14.54
CA ALA A 15 -7.73 1.55 -15.15
C ALA A 15 -6.57 2.49 -14.81
N ARG A 16 -6.12 2.48 -13.58
CA ARG A 16 -4.98 3.31 -13.13
C ARG A 16 -3.64 2.84 -13.70
N GLU A 17 -3.43 1.52 -13.76
CA GLU A 17 -2.18 0.97 -14.29
C GLU A 17 -2.13 1.01 -15.82
N GLY A 18 -3.26 1.02 -16.50
CA GLY A 18 -3.32 0.90 -17.95
C GLY A 18 -2.81 -0.44 -18.46
N SER A 19 -2.78 -1.47 -17.62
CA SER A 19 -2.21 -2.77 -17.94
C SER A 19 -2.80 -3.84 -17.02
N PHE A 20 -3.32 -4.91 -17.61
CA PHE A 20 -3.77 -6.08 -16.85
C PHE A 20 -2.60 -6.81 -16.18
N THR A 21 -1.46 -6.87 -16.85
CA THR A 21 -0.27 -7.55 -16.31
C THR A 21 0.23 -6.88 -15.05
N ARG A 22 0.38 -5.55 -15.06
CA ARG A 22 0.83 -4.78 -13.90
C ARG A 22 -0.19 -4.79 -12.78
N ALA A 23 -1.46 -4.64 -13.12
CA ALA A 23 -2.54 -4.67 -12.13
C ALA A 23 -2.64 -6.04 -11.45
N ALA A 24 -2.52 -7.12 -12.20
CA ALA A 24 -2.53 -8.47 -11.66
C ALA A 24 -1.35 -8.70 -10.70
N ALA A 25 -0.16 -8.22 -11.05
CA ALA A 25 1.01 -8.29 -10.17
C ALA A 25 0.78 -7.53 -8.88
N GLN A 26 0.20 -6.33 -8.95
CA GLN A 26 -0.11 -5.51 -7.79
C GLN A 26 -1.13 -6.16 -6.86
N LEU A 27 -2.15 -6.81 -7.42
CA LEU A 27 -3.22 -7.45 -6.67
C LEU A 27 -2.89 -8.89 -6.22
N GLY A 28 -1.78 -9.44 -6.68
CA GLY A 28 -1.38 -10.80 -6.34
C GLY A 28 -2.26 -11.88 -6.95
N VAL A 29 -2.81 -11.63 -8.13
CA VAL A 29 -3.68 -12.58 -8.86
C VAL A 29 -3.14 -12.84 -10.26
N SER A 30 -3.67 -13.86 -10.94
CA SER A 30 -3.32 -14.10 -12.33
C SER A 30 -3.99 -13.07 -13.25
N GLN A 31 -3.37 -12.82 -14.40
CA GLN A 31 -3.94 -11.91 -15.41
C GLN A 31 -5.30 -12.41 -15.90
N SER A 32 -5.46 -13.71 -16.10
CA SER A 32 -6.73 -14.27 -16.57
C SER A 32 -7.83 -14.16 -15.51
N ALA A 33 -7.51 -14.36 -14.23
CA ALA A 33 -8.46 -14.17 -13.15
C ALA A 33 -8.92 -12.72 -13.05
N LEU A 34 -7.99 -11.78 -13.15
CA LEU A 34 -8.30 -10.36 -13.13
C LEU A 34 -9.17 -9.95 -14.31
N SER A 35 -8.84 -10.43 -15.51
CA SER A 35 -9.63 -10.20 -16.71
C SER A 35 -11.06 -10.72 -16.56
N HIS A 36 -11.22 -11.91 -15.98
CA HIS A 36 -12.53 -12.50 -15.68
C HIS A 36 -13.33 -11.64 -14.69
N THR A 37 -12.68 -11.16 -13.63
CA THR A 37 -13.32 -10.31 -12.64
C THR A 37 -13.86 -9.02 -13.24
N VAL A 38 -13.09 -8.36 -14.10
CA VAL A 38 -13.52 -7.14 -14.77
C VAL A 38 -14.67 -7.41 -15.74
N ARG A 39 -14.62 -8.49 -16.51
CA ARG A 39 -15.72 -8.87 -17.39
C ARG A 39 -17.01 -9.18 -16.64
N LYS A 40 -16.89 -9.84 -15.50
CA LYS A 40 -18.03 -10.11 -14.62
C LYS A 40 -18.68 -8.82 -14.13
N LEU A 41 -17.90 -7.82 -13.79
CA LEU A 41 -18.41 -6.49 -13.41
C LEU A 41 -19.12 -5.84 -14.60
N GLU A 42 -18.49 -5.82 -15.75
CA GLU A 42 -19.08 -5.26 -16.97
C GLU A 42 -20.41 -5.95 -17.33
N ALA A 43 -20.45 -7.28 -17.22
CA ALA A 43 -21.67 -8.05 -17.49
C ALA A 43 -22.78 -7.73 -16.48
N SER A 44 -22.46 -7.57 -15.21
CA SER A 44 -23.44 -7.22 -14.18
C SER A 44 -24.04 -5.84 -14.38
N LEU A 45 -23.27 -4.91 -14.95
CA LEU A 45 -23.73 -3.56 -15.27
C LEU A 45 -24.34 -3.43 -16.65
N GLY A 46 -24.06 -4.37 -17.54
CA GLY A 46 -24.47 -4.31 -18.93
C GLY A 46 -23.76 -3.22 -19.74
N ILE A 47 -22.57 -2.81 -19.30
CA ILE A 47 -21.81 -1.69 -19.88
C ILE A 47 -20.33 -2.08 -19.90
N ARG A 48 -19.64 -1.73 -20.98
CA ARG A 48 -18.19 -1.87 -21.06
C ARG A 48 -17.54 -0.71 -20.31
N LEU A 49 -16.58 -1.04 -19.46
CA LEU A 49 -15.82 -0.07 -18.66
C LEU A 49 -14.40 0.12 -19.18
N LEU A 50 -13.86 -0.87 -19.88
CA LEU A 50 -12.50 -0.83 -20.41
C LEU A 50 -12.51 -1.16 -21.90
N THR A 51 -11.71 -0.41 -22.66
CA THR A 51 -11.36 -0.73 -24.04
C THR A 51 -10.01 -1.41 -24.03
N ARG A 52 -9.93 -2.59 -24.67
CA ARG A 52 -8.71 -3.40 -24.73
C ARG A 52 -8.19 -3.42 -26.16
N THR A 53 -6.93 -3.07 -26.31
CA THR A 53 -6.19 -3.31 -27.54
C THR A 53 -5.05 -4.30 -27.27
N THR A 54 -4.35 -4.73 -28.29
CA THR A 54 -3.20 -5.63 -28.13
C THR A 54 -2.06 -5.00 -27.32
N ARG A 55 -2.05 -3.67 -27.16
CA ARG A 55 -0.94 -2.93 -26.55
C ARG A 55 -1.35 -2.10 -25.34
N SER A 56 -2.63 -1.81 -25.16
CA SER A 56 -3.05 -0.92 -24.09
C SER A 56 -4.47 -1.21 -23.63
N VAL A 57 -4.76 -0.74 -22.44
CA VAL A 57 -6.08 -0.77 -21.82
C VAL A 57 -6.39 0.65 -21.38
N ALA A 58 -7.58 1.12 -21.74
CA ALA A 58 -8.04 2.45 -21.34
C ALA A 58 -9.51 2.39 -20.92
N PRO A 59 -9.95 3.26 -19.99
CA PRO A 59 -11.37 3.32 -19.65
C PRO A 59 -12.20 3.84 -20.81
N THR A 60 -13.40 3.28 -20.96
CA THR A 60 -14.44 3.85 -21.82
C THR A 60 -14.96 5.14 -21.17
N GLU A 61 -15.87 5.86 -21.85
CA GLU A 61 -16.52 7.02 -21.23
C GLU A 61 -17.23 6.65 -19.93
N ALA A 62 -17.97 5.54 -19.93
CA ALA A 62 -18.62 5.03 -18.72
C ALA A 62 -17.61 4.63 -17.64
N GLY A 63 -16.53 3.96 -18.04
CA GLY A 63 -15.45 3.60 -17.14
C GLY A 63 -14.75 4.81 -16.55
N LEU A 64 -14.52 5.84 -17.34
CA LEU A 64 -13.90 7.08 -16.87
C LEU A 64 -14.79 7.81 -15.86
N ARG A 65 -16.09 7.85 -16.10
CA ARG A 65 -17.07 8.42 -15.16
C ARG A 65 -17.04 7.66 -13.84
N LEU A 66 -17.09 6.34 -13.89
CA LEU A 66 -17.05 5.49 -12.70
C LEU A 66 -15.73 5.70 -11.94
N LEU A 67 -14.60 5.71 -12.65
CA LEU A 67 -13.27 5.94 -12.07
C LEU A 67 -13.20 7.27 -11.31
N ARG A 68 -13.67 8.35 -11.92
CA ARG A 68 -13.66 9.68 -11.30
C ARG A 68 -14.51 9.74 -10.04
N THR A 69 -15.58 8.97 -9.98
CA THR A 69 -16.48 8.95 -8.83
C THR A 69 -15.95 8.06 -7.71
N ILE A 70 -15.49 6.85 -8.04
CA ILE A 70 -15.10 5.88 -7.00
C ILE A 70 -13.66 6.04 -6.52
N ALA A 71 -12.74 6.49 -7.36
CA ALA A 71 -11.33 6.57 -6.98
C ALA A 71 -11.09 7.42 -5.72
N PRO A 72 -11.67 8.62 -5.58
CA PRO A 72 -11.50 9.42 -4.36
C PRO A 72 -12.04 8.71 -3.10
N HIS A 73 -13.14 7.98 -3.22
CA HIS A 73 -13.72 7.26 -2.09
C HIS A 73 -12.82 6.12 -1.62
N PHE A 74 -12.20 5.36 -2.53
CA PHE A 74 -11.24 4.34 -2.17
C PHE A 74 -9.96 4.93 -1.57
N ASP A 75 -9.50 6.06 -2.10
CA ASP A 75 -8.36 6.78 -1.53
C ASP A 75 -8.65 7.26 -0.10
N ASP A 76 -9.86 7.73 0.16
CA ASP A 76 -10.29 8.14 1.50
C ASP A 76 -10.33 6.95 2.46
N ILE A 77 -10.80 5.80 1.99
CA ILE A 77 -10.82 4.56 2.79
C ILE A 77 -9.38 4.15 3.14
N ASP A 78 -8.48 4.14 2.17
CA ASP A 78 -7.08 3.80 2.38
C ASP A 78 -6.41 4.76 3.37
N ALA A 79 -6.68 6.05 3.24
CA ALA A 79 -6.15 7.07 4.16
C ALA A 79 -6.65 6.86 5.59
N GLU A 80 -7.93 6.52 5.75
CA GLU A 80 -8.50 6.25 7.07
C GLU A 80 -7.89 4.99 7.71
N LEU A 81 -7.71 3.92 6.93
CA LEU A 81 -7.07 2.71 7.42
C LEU A 81 -5.61 2.96 7.81
N ALA A 82 -4.90 3.79 7.04
CA ALA A 82 -3.52 4.17 7.38
C ALA A 82 -3.46 5.00 8.67
N ALA A 83 -4.44 5.90 8.87
CA ALA A 83 -4.53 6.73 10.09
C ALA A 83 -4.71 5.88 11.35
N LEU A 84 -5.35 4.72 11.24
CA LEU A 84 -5.49 3.79 12.36
C LEU A 84 -4.15 3.26 12.87
N GLY A 85 -3.09 3.37 12.09
CA GLY A 85 -1.74 3.02 12.51
C GLY A 85 -1.26 3.82 13.72
N GLU A 86 -1.82 5.02 13.96
CA GLU A 86 -1.52 5.83 15.13
C GLU A 86 -1.96 5.17 16.45
N PHE A 87 -2.94 4.27 16.38
CA PHE A 87 -3.43 3.53 17.54
C PHE A 87 -2.64 2.26 17.84
N ARG A 88 -1.64 1.93 17.03
CA ARG A 88 -0.78 0.79 17.33
C ARG A 88 0.06 1.08 18.57
N ASP A 89 0.22 0.06 19.40
CA ASP A 89 1.15 0.12 20.52
C ASP A 89 2.55 0.38 19.97
N LYS A 90 3.12 1.51 20.37
CA LYS A 90 4.49 1.82 19.99
C LYS A 90 5.44 1.02 20.87
N PRO A 91 6.53 0.48 20.32
CA PRO A 91 7.53 -0.20 21.12
C PRO A 91 8.01 0.70 22.25
N ALA A 92 8.10 0.13 23.46
CA ALA A 92 8.59 0.79 24.65
C ALA A 92 9.52 -0.15 25.40
N GLY A 93 10.38 0.40 26.24
CA GLY A 93 11.29 -0.39 27.07
C GLY A 93 12.73 0.13 27.01
N THR A 94 13.63 -0.62 27.60
CA THR A 94 15.06 -0.25 27.68
C THR A 94 15.89 -1.27 26.91
N ILE A 95 16.71 -0.76 26.00
CA ILE A 95 17.71 -1.55 25.27
C ILE A 95 19.07 -1.18 25.84
N ARG A 96 19.83 -2.19 26.26
CA ARG A 96 21.19 -1.99 26.78
C ARG A 96 22.20 -2.47 25.76
N ILE A 97 23.15 -1.60 25.43
CA ILE A 97 24.19 -1.88 24.46
C ILE A 97 25.52 -1.64 25.07
N THR A 98 26.43 -2.63 25.01
CA THR A 98 27.84 -2.50 25.38
C THR A 98 28.65 -2.43 24.10
N THR A 99 29.45 -1.40 23.92
CA THR A 99 30.19 -1.19 22.68
C THR A 99 31.49 -0.43 22.94
N ALA A 100 32.41 -0.52 22.00
CA ALA A 100 33.61 0.29 22.02
C ALA A 100 33.28 1.76 21.69
N GLU A 101 34.04 2.69 22.24
CA GLU A 101 33.80 4.12 22.11
C GLU A 101 33.70 4.58 20.64
N HIS A 102 34.59 4.09 19.79
CA HIS A 102 34.61 4.45 18.39
C HIS A 102 33.32 4.02 17.66
N ALA A 103 32.85 2.79 17.92
CA ALA A 103 31.61 2.28 17.33
C ALA A 103 30.40 3.07 17.83
N ALA A 104 30.37 3.43 19.11
CA ALA A 104 29.29 4.24 19.67
C ALA A 104 29.17 5.61 18.96
N ASN A 105 30.30 6.30 18.78
CA ASN A 105 30.28 7.64 18.23
C ASN A 105 30.14 7.69 16.70
N CYS A 106 30.71 6.73 15.98
CA CYS A 106 30.77 6.78 14.53
C CYS A 106 29.64 6.08 13.81
N VAL A 107 29.05 5.06 14.38
CA VAL A 107 28.07 4.21 13.67
C VAL A 107 26.74 4.13 14.41
N LEU A 108 26.75 3.70 15.66
CA LEU A 108 25.51 3.43 16.39
C LEU A 108 24.66 4.67 16.60
N TRP A 109 25.28 5.78 16.98
CA TRP A 109 24.54 7.01 17.29
C TRP A 109 23.82 7.58 16.09
N SER A 110 24.44 7.58 14.92
CA SER A 110 23.82 8.07 13.70
C SER A 110 22.60 7.26 13.26
N LYS A 111 22.58 5.95 13.58
CA LYS A 111 21.46 5.06 13.29
C LYS A 111 20.37 5.08 14.35
N LEU A 112 20.75 5.26 15.61
CA LEU A 112 19.82 5.27 16.73
C LEU A 112 18.99 6.55 16.82
N ARG A 113 19.57 7.70 16.46
CA ARG A 113 18.84 8.98 16.56
C ARG A 113 17.52 9.01 15.82
N PRO A 114 17.45 8.63 14.52
CA PRO A 114 16.17 8.60 13.81
C PRO A 114 15.19 7.59 14.41
N PHE A 115 15.70 6.43 14.83
CA PHE A 115 14.90 5.38 15.47
C PHE A 115 14.29 5.85 16.79
N LEU A 116 15.06 6.49 17.66
CA LEU A 116 14.57 7.00 18.93
C LEU A 116 13.60 8.16 18.77
N ALA A 117 13.74 8.96 17.70
CA ALA A 117 12.78 10.01 17.39
C ALA A 117 11.43 9.44 16.98
N GLU A 118 11.43 8.31 16.26
CA GLU A 118 10.22 7.61 15.84
C GLU A 118 9.54 6.84 16.98
N TYR A 119 10.35 6.31 17.91
CA TYR A 119 9.88 5.52 19.05
C TYR A 119 10.32 6.16 20.37
N PRO A 120 9.67 7.26 20.80
CA PRO A 120 10.13 8.03 21.96
C PRO A 120 10.04 7.29 23.31
N ASP A 121 9.26 6.22 23.38
CA ASP A 121 9.09 5.42 24.61
C ASP A 121 10.17 4.36 24.77
N ILE A 122 11.08 4.23 23.81
CA ILE A 122 12.24 3.36 23.91
C ILE A 122 13.42 4.14 24.49
N LYS A 123 14.04 3.58 25.53
CA LYS A 123 15.27 4.11 26.11
C LYS A 123 16.45 3.23 25.71
N VAL A 124 17.55 3.85 25.36
CA VAL A 124 18.80 3.14 25.06
C VAL A 124 19.84 3.51 26.11
N GLU A 125 20.34 2.49 26.81
CA GLU A 125 21.48 2.62 27.74
C GLU A 125 22.70 2.06 27.02
N MET A 126 23.73 2.91 26.89
CA MET A 126 24.96 2.55 26.21
C MET A 126 26.10 2.53 27.21
N THR A 127 26.75 1.38 27.31
CA THR A 127 27.96 1.22 28.12
C THR A 127 29.16 1.14 27.19
N ILE A 128 30.14 1.99 27.43
CA ILE A 128 31.38 2.01 26.65
C ILE A 128 32.41 1.15 27.37
N ASP A 129 32.92 0.17 26.65
CA ASP A 129 34.00 -0.69 27.14
C ASP A 129 35.33 -0.19 26.53
N TYR A 130 36.23 0.18 27.38
CA TYR A 130 37.54 0.69 26.96
C TYR A 130 38.60 -0.41 26.79
N GLY A 131 38.21 -1.65 26.93
CA GLY A 131 39.06 -2.81 26.64
C GLY A 131 39.96 -3.23 27.73
#